data_500c43af8004a60ac1b70a03144b989b
#
_entry.id   500c43af8004a60ac1b70a03144b989b
#
_cell.length_a   1.000
_cell.length_b   1.000
_cell.length_c   1.000
_cell.angle_alpha   90.00
_cell.angle_beta   90.00
_cell.angle_gamma   90.00
#
_symmetry.space_group_name_H-M   'P 1'
#
loop_
_entity.id
_entity.type
_entity.pdbx_description
1 polymer ?
#
loop_
_entity_poly.entity_id
_entity_poly.type
_entity_poly.pdbx_seq_one_letter_code
_entity_poly.pdbx_strand_id
1 'polypeptide(L)'
;AINTGGVSRGDSVAVFGCGGVGDAAIAGSKLAGASIIIAVDIDDQKLEWATGFGATHTINSTTEDPVEKIRELTGGHGVDVAIEAIGLPEVYAQCFEARDLAGTVVLVGVPRPDMELTLPFLDVFGRGGALKSSWYGDCLPSRDFPMLIDLYQQGRLDLDAFVSEIIALDGVEEAFHKMERGEVLRSVVEIDATP
;
A
#
# COMPACT_ATOMS: atom_id res chain seq x y z
N ALA A 1 -2.23 -2.78 -6.46
CA ALA A 1 -1.29 -2.18 -7.39
C ALA A 1 -1.54 -2.66 -8.83
N ILE A 2 -1.41 -3.96 -9.13
CA ILE A 2 -1.41 -4.48 -10.50
C ILE A 2 -2.81 -4.51 -11.10
N ASN A 3 -3.73 -5.28 -10.52
CA ASN A 3 -5.05 -5.51 -11.15
C ASN A 3 -5.92 -4.26 -11.19
N THR A 4 -6.05 -3.56 -10.07
CA THR A 4 -6.92 -2.38 -9.95
C THR A 4 -6.21 -1.11 -10.36
N GLY A 5 -5.00 -0.88 -9.85
CA GLY A 5 -4.19 0.31 -10.14
C GLY A 5 -3.69 0.34 -11.58
N GLY A 6 -3.42 -0.82 -12.16
CA GLY A 6 -2.86 -0.93 -13.50
C GLY A 6 -1.40 -0.50 -13.57
N VAL A 7 -0.69 -0.57 -12.44
CA VAL A 7 0.73 -0.20 -12.37
C VAL A 7 1.53 -0.97 -13.41
N SER A 8 2.32 -0.25 -14.17
CA SER A 8 3.12 -0.76 -15.26
C SER A 8 4.57 -0.31 -15.16
N ARG A 9 5.38 -0.83 -16.08
CA ARG A 9 6.80 -0.50 -16.12
C ARG A 9 7.03 0.99 -16.41
N GLY A 10 7.76 1.63 -15.53
CA GLY A 10 8.13 3.03 -15.62
C GLY A 10 7.24 3.98 -14.84
N ASP A 11 6.07 3.51 -14.35
CA ASP A 11 5.13 4.33 -13.59
C ASP A 11 5.74 4.81 -12.26
N SER A 12 5.18 5.90 -11.77
CA SER A 12 5.37 6.43 -10.42
C SER A 12 4.18 6.05 -9.54
N VAL A 13 4.45 5.56 -8.34
CA VAL A 13 3.42 5.07 -7.40
C VAL A 13 3.65 5.70 -6.04
N ALA A 14 2.58 6.16 -5.38
CA ALA A 14 2.59 6.50 -3.96
C ALA A 14 1.66 5.56 -3.20
N VAL A 15 2.14 5.01 -2.08
CA VAL A 15 1.37 4.14 -1.19
C VAL A 15 1.26 4.82 0.17
N PHE A 16 0.04 5.14 0.56
CA PHE A 16 -0.27 5.77 1.84
C PHE A 16 -0.70 4.68 2.84
N GLY A 17 0.09 4.53 3.89
CA GLY A 17 0.00 3.48 4.89
C GLY A 17 0.91 2.29 4.56
N CYS A 18 1.95 2.10 5.39
CA CYS A 18 2.98 1.07 5.26
C CYS A 18 2.79 -0.05 6.29
N GLY A 19 1.58 -0.56 6.37
CA GLY A 19 1.28 -1.80 7.09
C GLY A 19 1.34 -3.00 6.13
N GLY A 20 0.92 -4.17 6.59
CA GLY A 20 1.02 -5.40 5.79
C GLY A 20 0.34 -5.35 4.41
N VAL A 21 -0.71 -4.54 4.24
CA VAL A 21 -1.38 -4.33 2.94
C VAL A 21 -0.62 -3.32 2.09
N GLY A 22 -0.16 -2.20 2.69
CA GLY A 22 0.62 -1.19 1.99
C GLY A 22 1.95 -1.73 1.48
N ASP A 23 2.67 -2.47 2.31
CA ASP A 23 3.93 -3.10 1.91
C ASP A 23 3.73 -4.15 0.80
N ALA A 24 2.61 -4.87 0.82
CA ALA A 24 2.24 -5.75 -0.29
C ALA A 24 1.95 -4.95 -1.59
N ALA A 25 1.35 -3.77 -1.49
CA ALA A 25 1.15 -2.88 -2.63
C ALA A 25 2.49 -2.33 -3.16
N ILE A 26 3.44 -2.00 -2.28
CA ILE A 26 4.81 -1.60 -2.63
C ILE A 26 5.53 -2.73 -3.37
N ALA A 27 5.52 -3.96 -2.82
CA ALA A 27 6.11 -5.13 -3.46
C ALA A 27 5.45 -5.43 -4.82
N GLY A 28 4.12 -5.30 -4.92
CA GLY A 28 3.38 -5.43 -6.16
C GLY A 28 3.77 -4.38 -7.20
N SER A 29 3.97 -3.13 -6.78
CA SER A 29 4.41 -2.05 -7.66
C SER A 29 5.84 -2.29 -8.19
N LYS A 30 6.73 -2.80 -7.35
CA LYS A 30 8.08 -3.22 -7.75
C LYS A 30 8.02 -4.37 -8.77
N LEU A 31 7.18 -5.38 -8.53
CA LEU A 31 6.98 -6.49 -9.47
C LEU A 31 6.43 -6.03 -10.83
N ALA A 32 5.55 -5.03 -10.83
CA ALA A 32 5.02 -4.41 -12.05
C ALA A 32 6.07 -3.59 -12.82
N GLY A 33 7.16 -3.21 -12.15
CA GLY A 33 8.25 -2.44 -12.75
C GLY A 33 8.10 -0.93 -12.63
N ALA A 34 7.39 -0.44 -11.63
CA ALA A 34 7.34 0.98 -11.30
C ALA A 34 8.76 1.54 -11.10
N SER A 35 9.02 2.73 -11.61
CA SER A 35 10.33 3.40 -11.53
C SER A 35 10.51 4.22 -10.26
N ILE A 36 9.41 4.77 -9.74
CA ILE A 36 9.35 5.52 -8.49
C ILE A 36 8.26 4.88 -7.63
N ILE A 37 8.61 4.49 -6.41
CA ILE A 37 7.68 3.94 -5.43
C ILE A 37 7.88 4.71 -4.13
N ILE A 38 6.89 5.50 -3.76
CA ILE A 38 6.94 6.39 -2.61
C ILE A 38 6.07 5.79 -1.50
N ALA A 39 6.68 5.46 -0.38
CA ALA A 39 6.00 5.01 0.83
C ALA A 39 5.68 6.21 1.72
N VAL A 40 4.43 6.34 2.16
CA VAL A 40 3.98 7.41 3.05
C VAL A 40 3.37 6.80 4.31
N ASP A 41 3.91 7.13 5.48
CA ASP A 41 3.38 6.72 6.78
C ASP A 41 3.72 7.80 7.83
N ILE A 42 3.20 7.65 9.04
CA ILE A 42 3.52 8.48 10.21
C ILE A 42 4.64 7.87 11.06
N ASP A 43 5.02 6.63 10.80
CA ASP A 43 5.93 5.82 11.61
C ASP A 43 7.21 5.51 10.82
N ASP A 44 8.35 6.00 11.31
CA ASP A 44 9.66 5.82 10.66
C ASP A 44 10.07 4.35 10.57
N GLN A 45 9.68 3.49 11.53
CA GLN A 45 10.00 2.06 11.49
C GLN A 45 9.27 1.37 10.33
N LYS A 46 8.01 1.73 10.09
CA LYS A 46 7.24 1.21 8.94
C LYS A 46 7.82 1.69 7.61
N LEU A 47 8.27 2.94 7.56
CA LEU A 47 8.95 3.47 6.39
C LEU A 47 10.27 2.76 6.11
N GLU A 48 11.02 2.37 7.13
CA GLU A 48 12.22 1.55 6.98
C GLU A 48 11.87 0.17 6.41
N TRP A 49 10.84 -0.50 6.93
CA TRP A 49 10.37 -1.78 6.38
C TRP A 49 9.93 -1.65 4.92
N ALA A 50 9.21 -0.60 4.58
CA ALA A 50 8.75 -0.33 3.22
C ALA A 50 9.89 -0.28 2.19
N THR A 51 11.08 0.20 2.60
CA THR A 51 12.26 0.18 1.71
C THR A 51 12.70 -1.25 1.37
N GLY A 52 12.60 -2.17 2.33
CA GLY A 52 12.87 -3.60 2.12
C GLY A 52 11.94 -4.21 1.06
N PHE A 53 10.68 -3.80 1.03
CA PHE A 53 9.70 -4.27 0.04
C PHE A 53 9.85 -3.58 -1.33
N GLY A 54 10.60 -2.49 -1.42
CA GLY A 54 10.93 -1.88 -2.70
C GLY A 54 10.53 -0.43 -2.86
N ALA A 55 10.17 0.27 -1.78
CA ALA A 55 10.02 1.71 -1.82
C ALA A 55 11.36 2.37 -2.20
N THR A 56 11.32 3.29 -3.16
CA THR A 56 12.48 4.06 -3.61
C THR A 56 12.64 5.35 -2.81
N HIS A 57 11.54 5.83 -2.23
CA HIS A 57 11.47 7.03 -1.40
C HIS A 57 10.50 6.79 -0.25
N THR A 58 10.73 7.49 0.86
CA THR A 58 9.86 7.47 2.04
C THR A 58 9.51 8.89 2.44
N ILE A 59 8.28 9.07 2.95
CA ILE A 59 7.78 10.35 3.46
C ILE A 59 7.12 10.10 4.81
N ASN A 60 7.63 10.73 5.87
CA ASN A 60 6.94 10.78 7.15
C ASN A 60 5.97 11.96 7.16
N SER A 61 4.67 11.66 7.06
CA SER A 61 3.61 12.68 6.96
C SER A 61 3.36 13.47 8.26
N THR A 62 4.06 13.14 9.36
CA THR A 62 4.06 13.98 10.57
C THR A 62 5.04 15.13 10.48
N THR A 63 6.03 15.06 9.59
CA THR A 63 7.12 16.04 9.45
C THR A 63 7.10 16.80 8.12
N GLU A 64 6.48 16.22 7.08
CA GLU A 64 6.41 16.79 5.74
C GLU A 64 4.99 16.68 5.18
N ASP A 65 4.59 17.63 4.32
CA ASP A 65 3.36 17.50 3.55
C ASP A 65 3.57 16.44 2.45
N PRO A 66 2.83 15.31 2.49
CA PRO A 66 3.06 14.23 1.55
C PRO A 66 2.71 14.60 0.11
N VAL A 67 1.72 15.47 -0.12
CA VAL A 67 1.31 15.88 -1.47
C VAL A 67 2.38 16.76 -2.11
N GLU A 68 2.89 17.73 -1.36
CA GLU A 68 3.97 18.61 -1.84
C GLU A 68 5.23 17.79 -2.13
N LYS A 69 5.60 16.89 -1.21
CA LYS A 69 6.80 16.08 -1.36
C LYS A 69 6.71 15.08 -2.51
N ILE A 70 5.55 14.45 -2.72
CA ILE A 70 5.32 13.58 -3.88
C ILE A 70 5.49 14.36 -5.18
N ARG A 71 4.94 15.55 -5.27
CA ARG A 71 5.12 16.41 -6.46
C ARG A 71 6.58 16.80 -6.68
N GLU A 72 7.30 17.16 -5.62
CA GLU A 72 8.75 17.42 -5.71
C GLU A 72 9.50 16.23 -6.31
N LEU A 73 9.27 15.03 -5.80
CA LEU A 73 9.91 13.79 -6.24
C LEU A 73 9.55 13.37 -7.66
N THR A 74 8.42 13.86 -8.18
CA THR A 74 7.91 13.55 -9.52
C THR A 74 8.00 14.72 -10.51
N GLY A 75 8.86 15.69 -10.23
CA GLY A 75 9.10 16.84 -11.14
C GLY A 75 7.93 17.83 -11.22
N GLY A 76 7.07 17.90 -10.22
CA GLY A 76 5.93 18.80 -10.12
C GLY A 76 4.60 18.21 -10.59
N HIS A 77 4.60 16.98 -11.11
CA HIS A 77 3.42 16.36 -11.74
C HIS A 77 2.52 15.60 -10.74
N GLY A 78 3.11 14.80 -9.87
CA GLY A 78 2.44 13.82 -9.03
C GLY A 78 2.69 12.38 -9.54
N VAL A 79 1.99 11.41 -8.99
CA VAL A 79 2.15 10.00 -9.34
C VAL A 79 1.09 9.49 -10.31
N ASP A 80 1.45 8.51 -11.14
CA ASP A 80 0.52 7.82 -12.03
C ASP A 80 -0.54 7.04 -11.23
N VAL A 81 -0.13 6.43 -10.11
CA VAL A 81 -1.03 5.67 -9.24
C VAL A 81 -0.80 6.02 -7.77
N ALA A 82 -1.85 6.47 -7.08
CA ALA A 82 -1.87 6.67 -5.64
C ALA A 82 -2.73 5.57 -4.99
N ILE A 83 -2.16 4.85 -4.01
CA ILE A 83 -2.82 3.74 -3.31
C ILE A 83 -3.04 4.14 -1.87
N GLU A 84 -4.28 4.13 -1.43
CA GLU A 84 -4.70 4.40 -0.07
C GLU A 84 -4.92 3.07 0.68
N ALA A 85 -4.17 2.82 1.76
CA ALA A 85 -4.17 1.57 2.52
C ALA A 85 -4.43 1.78 4.04
N ILE A 86 -5.10 2.88 4.41
CA ILE A 86 -5.40 3.26 5.81
C ILE A 86 -6.92 3.25 6.06
N GLY A 87 -7.69 3.88 5.16
CA GLY A 87 -9.15 3.99 5.26
C GLY A 87 -9.64 5.30 5.89
N LEU A 88 -8.89 6.40 5.72
CA LEU A 88 -9.22 7.71 6.27
C LEU A 88 -9.56 8.71 5.16
N PRO A 89 -10.67 9.50 5.27
CA PRO A 89 -11.09 10.45 4.24
C PRO A 89 -10.02 11.47 3.85
N GLU A 90 -9.27 11.98 4.84
CA GLU A 90 -8.18 12.93 4.61
C GLU A 90 -7.04 12.32 3.80
N VAL A 91 -6.74 11.04 4.00
CA VAL A 91 -5.70 10.33 3.22
C VAL A 91 -6.20 10.05 1.81
N TYR A 92 -7.47 9.73 1.64
CA TYR A 92 -8.09 9.63 0.30
C TYR A 92 -7.98 10.94 -0.47
N ALA A 93 -8.23 12.08 0.21
CA ALA A 93 -8.08 13.40 -0.41
C ALA A 93 -6.61 13.67 -0.80
N GLN A 94 -5.66 13.34 0.06
CA GLN A 94 -4.23 13.44 -0.24
C GLN A 94 -3.83 12.58 -1.45
N CYS A 95 -4.31 11.33 -1.54
CA CYS A 95 -4.11 10.48 -2.70
C CYS A 95 -4.65 11.11 -3.99
N PHE A 96 -5.85 11.71 -3.91
CA PHE A 96 -6.45 12.40 -5.04
C PHE A 96 -5.61 13.60 -5.50
N GLU A 97 -5.06 14.35 -4.57
CA GLU A 97 -4.24 15.54 -4.85
C GLU A 97 -2.81 15.18 -5.30
N ALA A 98 -2.24 14.11 -4.78
CA ALA A 98 -0.88 13.65 -5.08
C ALA A 98 -0.72 13.02 -6.46
N ARG A 99 -1.82 12.58 -7.10
CA ARG A 99 -1.77 11.98 -8.43
C ARG A 99 -1.54 13.00 -9.54
N ASP A 100 -0.92 12.56 -10.62
CA ASP A 100 -0.79 13.35 -11.85
C ASP A 100 -2.13 13.49 -12.59
N LEU A 101 -2.15 14.29 -13.64
CA LEU A 101 -3.29 14.35 -14.57
C LEU A 101 -3.59 12.96 -15.14
N ALA A 102 -4.88 12.63 -15.20
CA ALA A 102 -5.36 11.31 -15.60
C ALA A 102 -4.87 10.13 -14.75
N GLY A 103 -4.18 10.37 -13.61
CA GLY A 103 -3.72 9.34 -12.69
C GLY A 103 -4.87 8.58 -12.00
N THR A 104 -4.55 7.45 -11.42
CA THR A 104 -5.51 6.57 -10.73
C THR A 104 -5.31 6.63 -9.22
N VAL A 105 -6.41 6.79 -8.46
CA VAL A 105 -6.45 6.54 -7.01
C VAL A 105 -7.08 5.19 -6.77
N VAL A 106 -6.43 4.36 -5.95
CA VAL A 106 -6.91 3.04 -5.55
C VAL A 106 -7.21 3.02 -4.06
N LEU A 107 -8.48 2.81 -3.71
CA LEU A 107 -8.95 2.71 -2.35
C LEU A 107 -8.87 1.25 -1.88
N VAL A 108 -7.96 0.96 -0.97
CA VAL A 108 -7.77 -0.38 -0.37
C VAL A 108 -8.13 -0.37 1.11
N GLY A 109 -7.82 0.73 1.80
CA GLY A 109 -8.22 0.93 3.19
C GLY A 109 -9.74 0.92 3.33
N VAL A 110 -10.26 0.26 4.37
CA VAL A 110 -11.70 0.11 4.59
C VAL A 110 -12.20 1.26 5.47
N PRO A 111 -13.00 2.21 4.93
CA PRO A 111 -13.53 3.31 5.73
C PRO A 111 -14.65 2.81 6.65
N ARG A 112 -14.87 3.53 7.75
CA ARG A 112 -16.07 3.31 8.56
C ARG A 112 -17.32 3.77 7.81
N PRO A 113 -18.52 3.21 8.14
CA PRO A 113 -19.77 3.53 7.44
C PRO A 113 -20.24 4.99 7.53
N ASP A 114 -19.72 5.74 8.50
CA ASP A 114 -20.06 7.14 8.75
C ASP A 114 -19.10 8.13 8.09
N MET A 115 -18.06 7.65 7.42
CA MET A 115 -17.09 8.48 6.73
C MET A 115 -17.56 8.88 5.34
N GLU A 116 -17.29 10.12 4.97
CA GLU A 116 -17.61 10.70 3.67
C GLU A 116 -16.36 11.32 3.06
N LEU A 117 -16.22 11.19 1.74
CA LEU A 117 -15.16 11.84 0.96
C LEU A 117 -15.77 13.02 0.18
N THR A 118 -15.25 14.21 0.42
CA THR A 118 -15.61 15.40 -0.35
C THR A 118 -14.43 15.83 -1.20
N LEU A 119 -14.65 15.92 -2.51
CA LEU A 119 -13.65 16.38 -3.47
C LEU A 119 -14.16 17.61 -4.22
N PRO A 120 -13.28 18.59 -4.53
CA PRO A 120 -13.66 19.74 -5.37
C PRO A 120 -14.08 19.27 -6.77
N PHE A 121 -15.31 19.59 -7.16
CA PHE A 121 -15.86 19.06 -8.43
C PHE A 121 -15.08 19.54 -9.66
N LEU A 122 -14.56 20.77 -9.63
CA LEU A 122 -13.73 21.30 -10.70
C LEU A 122 -12.41 20.54 -10.85
N ASP A 123 -11.81 20.12 -9.74
CA ASP A 123 -10.56 19.34 -9.76
C ASP A 123 -10.79 17.91 -10.25
N VAL A 124 -11.93 17.32 -9.90
CA VAL A 124 -12.35 16.01 -10.47
C VAL A 124 -12.49 16.11 -11.98
N PHE A 125 -13.14 17.17 -12.49
CA PHE A 125 -13.30 17.38 -13.92
C PHE A 125 -11.98 17.73 -14.62
N GLY A 126 -11.21 18.66 -14.05
CA GLY A 126 -10.01 19.21 -14.70
C GLY A 126 -8.81 18.26 -14.69
N ARG A 127 -8.67 17.42 -13.66
CA ARG A 127 -7.56 16.48 -13.54
C ARG A 127 -7.82 15.15 -14.25
N GLY A 128 -9.09 14.80 -14.50
CA GLY A 128 -9.46 13.51 -15.09
C GLY A 128 -9.03 12.30 -14.24
N GLY A 129 -8.77 11.18 -14.87
CA GLY A 129 -8.30 9.95 -14.23
C GLY A 129 -9.41 9.13 -13.58
N ALA A 130 -9.06 8.30 -12.61
CA ALA A 130 -9.98 7.36 -11.98
C ALA A 130 -9.83 7.31 -10.46
N LEU A 131 -10.96 7.11 -9.79
CA LEU A 131 -11.05 6.68 -8.40
C LEU A 131 -11.66 5.28 -8.39
N LYS A 132 -10.90 4.29 -7.92
CA LYS A 132 -11.30 2.89 -7.92
C LYS A 132 -11.18 2.31 -6.53
N SER A 133 -12.07 1.40 -6.17
CA SER A 133 -11.90 0.55 -4.98
C SER A 133 -11.27 -0.77 -5.38
N SER A 134 -10.47 -1.34 -4.49
CA SER A 134 -9.89 -2.67 -4.66
C SER A 134 -10.30 -3.56 -3.51
N TRP A 135 -11.29 -4.40 -3.75
CA TRP A 135 -11.70 -5.41 -2.80
C TRP A 135 -10.90 -6.69 -3.03
N TYR A 136 -10.18 -7.14 -2.00
CA TYR A 136 -9.34 -8.33 -2.08
C TYR A 136 -8.32 -8.29 -3.25
N GLY A 137 -7.84 -7.09 -3.61
CA GLY A 137 -6.90 -6.88 -4.72
C GLY A 137 -7.48 -7.16 -6.11
N ASP A 138 -8.83 -7.22 -6.25
CA ASP A 138 -9.53 -7.69 -7.47
C ASP A 138 -8.94 -9.02 -7.98
N CYS A 139 -8.60 -9.87 -7.00
CA CYS A 139 -7.91 -11.14 -7.21
C CYS A 139 -8.89 -12.22 -7.63
N LEU A 140 -8.47 -13.05 -8.57
CA LEU A 140 -9.06 -14.35 -8.83
C LEU A 140 -8.17 -15.44 -8.20
N PRO A 141 -8.50 -15.98 -6.99
CA PRO A 141 -7.60 -16.83 -6.22
C PRO A 141 -7.07 -18.03 -6.99
N SER A 142 -7.90 -18.67 -7.81
CA SER A 142 -7.52 -19.83 -8.61
C SER A 142 -6.47 -19.53 -9.69
N ARG A 143 -6.37 -18.29 -10.14
CA ARG A 143 -5.35 -17.80 -11.08
C ARG A 143 -4.15 -17.20 -10.38
N ASP A 144 -4.42 -16.32 -9.40
CA ASP A 144 -3.42 -15.41 -8.87
C ASP A 144 -2.57 -16.04 -7.77
N PHE A 145 -3.15 -16.95 -6.95
CA PHE A 145 -2.36 -17.60 -5.90
C PHE A 145 -1.27 -18.52 -6.45
N PRO A 146 -1.52 -19.39 -7.46
CA PRO A 146 -0.44 -20.14 -8.06
C PRO A 146 0.67 -19.24 -8.64
N MET A 147 0.30 -18.15 -9.30
CA MET A 147 1.25 -17.19 -9.86
C MET A 147 2.10 -16.51 -8.76
N LEU A 148 1.50 -16.13 -7.62
CA LEU A 148 2.24 -15.55 -6.50
C LEU A 148 3.20 -16.56 -5.86
N ILE A 149 2.79 -17.84 -5.76
CA ILE A 149 3.64 -18.92 -5.29
C ILE A 149 4.84 -19.14 -6.23
N ASP A 150 4.60 -19.12 -7.54
CA ASP A 150 5.68 -19.24 -8.53
C ASP A 150 6.67 -18.08 -8.40
N LEU A 151 6.19 -16.84 -8.20
CA LEU A 151 7.04 -15.68 -8.00
C LEU A 151 7.87 -15.78 -6.71
N TYR A 152 7.29 -16.31 -5.63
CA TYR A 152 7.98 -16.58 -4.39
C TYR A 152 9.08 -17.64 -4.58
N GLN A 153 8.76 -18.77 -5.22
CA GLN A 153 9.72 -19.84 -5.49
C GLN A 153 10.88 -19.39 -6.40
N GLN A 154 10.64 -18.42 -7.27
CA GLN A 154 11.66 -17.78 -8.11
C GLN A 154 12.50 -16.71 -7.36
N GLY A 155 12.20 -16.45 -6.10
CA GLY A 155 12.85 -15.37 -5.33
C GLY A 155 12.53 -13.95 -5.82
N ARG A 156 11.45 -13.79 -6.59
CA ARG A 156 10.98 -12.49 -7.11
C ARG A 156 10.00 -11.77 -6.19
N LEU A 157 9.34 -12.51 -5.33
CA LEU A 157 8.46 -12.01 -4.27
C LEU A 157 8.91 -12.65 -2.96
N ASP A 158 9.36 -11.84 -2.02
CA ASP A 158 9.76 -12.31 -0.70
C ASP A 158 8.55 -12.30 0.23
N LEU A 159 7.91 -13.47 0.39
CA LEU A 159 6.78 -13.63 1.31
C LEU A 159 7.24 -13.80 2.76
N ASP A 160 8.44 -14.30 2.99
CA ASP A 160 8.98 -14.51 4.33
C ASP A 160 9.24 -13.17 5.03
N ALA A 161 9.63 -12.13 4.28
CA ALA A 161 9.83 -10.77 4.80
C ALA A 161 8.56 -10.14 5.42
N PHE A 162 7.36 -10.63 5.06
CA PHE A 162 6.12 -10.16 5.68
C PHE A 162 5.86 -10.77 7.06
N VAL A 163 6.53 -11.87 7.41
CA VAL A 163 6.33 -12.57 8.68
C VAL A 163 7.27 -12.01 9.73
N SER A 164 6.73 -11.21 10.66
CA SER A 164 7.53 -10.62 11.75
C SER A 164 7.82 -11.61 12.87
N GLU A 165 6.88 -12.50 13.15
CA GLU A 165 7.00 -13.51 14.20
C GLU A 165 6.10 -14.72 13.95
N ILE A 166 6.49 -15.85 14.52
CA ILE A 166 5.68 -17.07 14.60
C ILE A 166 5.28 -17.25 16.06
N ILE A 167 3.99 -17.44 16.32
CA ILE A 167 3.43 -17.52 17.66
C ILE A 167 2.59 -18.79 17.83
N ALA A 168 2.43 -19.21 19.08
CA ALA A 168 1.44 -20.23 19.43
C ALA A 168 0.02 -19.63 19.51
N LEU A 169 -1.00 -20.51 19.55
CA LEU A 169 -2.40 -20.06 19.56
C LEU A 169 -2.76 -19.19 20.77
N ASP A 170 -2.16 -19.43 21.92
CA ASP A 170 -2.37 -18.64 23.14
C ASP A 170 -1.72 -17.24 23.10
N GLY A 171 -0.82 -16.99 22.15
CA GLY A 171 -0.18 -15.70 21.91
C GLY A 171 -1.01 -14.71 21.06
N VAL A 172 -2.17 -15.11 20.56
CA VAL A 172 -2.95 -14.30 19.58
C VAL A 172 -3.39 -12.95 20.13
N GLU A 173 -3.82 -12.87 21.38
CA GLU A 173 -4.28 -11.61 21.98
C GLU A 173 -3.13 -10.59 22.06
N GLU A 174 -1.94 -11.00 22.51
CA GLU A 174 -0.77 -10.11 22.55
C GLU A 174 -0.29 -9.74 21.14
N ALA A 175 -0.40 -10.63 20.17
CA ALA A 175 -0.08 -10.31 18.77
C ALA A 175 -0.98 -9.21 18.19
N PHE A 176 -2.27 -9.19 18.52
CA PHE A 176 -3.15 -8.10 18.16
C PHE A 176 -2.73 -6.78 18.80
N HIS A 177 -2.36 -6.78 20.07
CA HIS A 177 -1.86 -5.58 20.74
C HIS A 177 -0.53 -5.08 20.13
N LYS A 178 0.39 -5.98 19.78
CA LYS A 178 1.61 -5.61 19.07
C LYS A 178 1.30 -4.98 17.70
N MET A 179 0.33 -5.54 16.98
CA MET A 179 -0.09 -5.00 15.69
C MET A 179 -0.72 -3.59 15.84
N GLU A 180 -1.55 -3.37 16.87
CA GLU A 180 -2.12 -2.06 17.18
C GLU A 180 -1.03 -1.02 17.53
N ARG A 181 0.05 -1.44 18.19
CA ARG A 181 1.21 -0.59 18.49
C ARG A 181 2.18 -0.42 17.31
N GLY A 182 1.94 -1.09 16.19
CA GLY A 182 2.83 -1.04 15.02
C GLY A 182 4.15 -1.79 15.17
N GLU A 183 4.28 -2.67 16.15
CA GLU A 183 5.53 -3.40 16.45
C GLU A 183 5.80 -4.57 15.49
N VAL A 184 4.77 -5.04 14.79
CA VAL A 184 4.83 -6.18 13.87
C VAL A 184 4.04 -5.90 12.59
N LEU A 185 4.51 -6.44 11.46
CA LEU A 185 3.75 -6.43 10.21
C LEU A 185 2.72 -7.55 10.19
N ARG A 186 3.16 -8.75 10.57
CA ARG A 186 2.32 -9.96 10.57
C ARG A 186 2.85 -10.99 11.55
N SER A 187 1.99 -11.43 12.45
CA SER A 187 2.21 -12.60 13.30
C SER A 187 1.54 -13.82 12.65
N VAL A 188 2.26 -14.90 12.53
CA VAL A 188 1.74 -16.18 12.01
C VAL A 188 1.54 -17.15 13.17
N VAL A 189 0.34 -17.68 13.30
CA VAL A 189 0.04 -18.70 14.32
C VAL A 189 0.45 -20.07 13.80
N GLU A 190 1.38 -20.71 14.48
CA GLU A 190 1.68 -22.11 14.24
C GLU A 190 0.65 -22.98 14.98
N ILE A 191 -0.13 -23.72 14.21
CA ILE A 191 -1.09 -24.67 14.75
C ILE A 191 -0.42 -26.02 14.76
N ASP A 192 -0.04 -26.52 15.95
CA ASP A 192 0.53 -27.84 16.09
C ASP A 192 -0.42 -28.89 15.48
N ALA A 193 0.05 -29.50 14.41
CA ALA A 193 -0.60 -30.68 13.84
C ALA A 193 -0.18 -31.95 14.64
N THR A 194 -0.23 -31.86 15.96
CA THR A 194 0.05 -33.06 16.77
C THR A 194 -1.17 -33.96 16.74
N PRO A 195 -1.05 -35.21 16.32
CA PRO A 195 -2.15 -36.16 16.21
C PRO A 195 -2.69 -36.59 17.57
#